data_50cc359c8036695e84c4d02a5f1599a7
#
_entry.id   50cc359c8036695e84c4d02a5f1599a7
#
_cell.length_a   1.000
_cell.length_b   1.000
_cell.length_c   1.000
_cell.angle_alpha   90.00
_cell.angle_beta   90.00
_cell.angle_gamma   90.00
#
_symmetry.space_group_name_H-M   'P 1'
#
loop_
_entity.id
_entity.type
_entity.pdbx_description
1 polymer ?
#
loop_
_entity_poly.entity_id
_entity_poly.type
_entity_poly.pdbx_seq_one_letter_code
_entity_poly.pdbx_strand_id
1 'polypeptide(L)'
;AYIETWRKFFPDYEIKEWNESNFDYKAYRYTHEAYKVKKFAYVSDVCRLKALYDYGGIYFDTDIEVVNSFDKYLNDSSFVGYEVEDLIGTGVIGAEKHCAWIKRFLETYINSDFIMNYGAYNLSPNTVRLTNLLSTLPDNDKPCVYPLEVFCAMNWRTHQEFCTPQTVSIHHYKASWKTNKKDLLLIARI
;
A
#
# COMPACT_ATOMS: atom_id res chain seq x y z
N ALA A 1 5.44 14.73 -11.77
CA ALA A 1 4.87 13.93 -10.69
C ALA A 1 5.57 12.58 -10.65
N TYR A 2 5.55 11.85 -9.53
CA TYR A 2 6.25 10.57 -9.39
C TYR A 2 5.78 9.48 -10.36
N ILE A 3 4.54 9.54 -10.84
CA ILE A 3 3.99 8.65 -11.88
C ILE A 3 4.88 8.58 -13.14
N GLU A 4 5.56 9.67 -13.49
CA GLU A 4 6.49 9.66 -14.64
C GLU A 4 7.71 8.77 -14.38
N THR A 5 8.15 8.65 -13.11
CA THR A 5 9.22 7.71 -12.76
C THR A 5 8.75 6.27 -12.89
N TRP A 6 7.47 5.98 -12.58
CA TRP A 6 6.90 4.64 -12.76
C TRP A 6 6.86 4.26 -14.24
N ARG A 7 6.39 5.15 -15.13
CA ARG A 7 6.40 4.93 -16.60
C ARG A 7 7.80 4.67 -17.14
N LYS A 8 8.80 5.35 -16.59
CA LYS A 8 10.20 5.18 -16.99
C LYS A 8 10.74 3.79 -16.65
N PHE A 9 10.45 3.27 -15.46
CA PHE A 9 11.00 2.00 -14.97
C PHE A 9 10.08 0.80 -15.24
N PHE A 10 8.83 1.04 -15.64
CA PHE A 10 7.85 0.01 -15.99
C PHE A 10 7.23 0.31 -17.38
N PRO A 11 8.05 0.41 -18.47
CA PRO A 11 7.55 0.82 -19.78
C PRO A 11 6.52 -0.15 -20.37
N ASP A 12 6.61 -1.45 -20.02
CA ASP A 12 5.74 -2.51 -20.53
C ASP A 12 4.55 -2.82 -19.60
N TYR A 13 4.36 -2.01 -18.54
CA TYR A 13 3.31 -2.22 -17.55
C TYR A 13 2.13 -1.28 -17.76
N GLU A 14 0.93 -1.78 -17.55
CA GLU A 14 -0.26 -0.95 -17.48
C GLU A 14 -0.31 -0.26 -16.10
N ILE A 15 -0.35 1.08 -16.09
CA ILE A 15 -0.62 1.85 -14.88
C ILE A 15 -2.12 2.06 -14.76
N LYS A 16 -2.72 1.43 -13.75
CA LYS A 16 -4.15 1.50 -13.50
C LYS A 16 -4.46 2.44 -12.33
N GLU A 17 -5.25 3.45 -12.61
CA GLU A 17 -5.72 4.39 -11.60
C GLU A 17 -7.02 3.89 -10.99
N TRP A 18 -7.10 3.93 -9.65
CA TRP A 18 -8.29 3.53 -8.90
C TRP A 18 -8.93 4.73 -8.22
N ASN A 19 -10.24 4.87 -8.39
CA ASN A 19 -11.04 5.94 -7.83
C ASN A 19 -12.50 5.49 -7.67
N GLU A 20 -13.40 6.41 -7.33
CA GLU A 20 -14.81 6.11 -7.08
C GLU A 20 -15.58 5.61 -8.32
N SER A 21 -15.01 5.71 -9.52
CA SER A 21 -15.67 5.20 -10.74
C SER A 21 -15.43 3.71 -10.97
N ASN A 22 -14.37 3.14 -10.39
CA ASN A 22 -13.97 1.76 -10.60
C ASN A 22 -13.71 0.96 -9.31
N PHE A 23 -13.83 1.58 -8.13
CA PHE A 23 -13.85 0.92 -6.83
C PHE A 23 -15.17 1.16 -6.12
N ASP A 24 -15.95 0.10 -5.89
CA ASP A 24 -17.20 0.18 -5.14
C ASP A 24 -16.91 0.25 -3.62
N TYR A 25 -16.70 1.48 -3.12
CA TYR A 25 -16.50 1.73 -1.69
C TYR A 25 -17.73 1.40 -0.82
N LYS A 26 -18.90 1.17 -1.43
CA LYS A 26 -20.12 0.78 -0.71
C LYS A 26 -20.22 -0.71 -0.45
N ALA A 27 -19.43 -1.52 -1.17
CA ALA A 27 -19.42 -2.97 -1.04
C ALA A 27 -19.03 -3.46 0.37
N TYR A 28 -18.27 -2.67 1.11
CA TYR A 28 -17.83 -2.99 2.47
C TYR A 28 -18.30 -1.91 3.45
N ARG A 29 -18.80 -2.33 4.61
CA ARG A 29 -19.24 -1.40 5.66
C ARG A 29 -18.11 -0.46 6.09
N TYR A 30 -16.91 -0.96 6.29
CA TYR A 30 -15.73 -0.17 6.66
C TYR A 30 -15.48 0.99 5.69
N THR A 31 -15.38 0.71 4.39
CA THR A 31 -15.11 1.76 3.37
C THR A 31 -16.28 2.71 3.19
N HIS A 32 -17.51 2.22 3.29
CA HIS A 32 -18.70 3.06 3.20
C HIS A 32 -18.77 4.07 4.36
N GLU A 33 -18.51 3.63 5.58
CA GLU A 33 -18.47 4.48 6.77
C GLU A 33 -17.32 5.50 6.68
N ALA A 34 -16.08 5.04 6.33
CA ALA A 34 -14.93 5.90 6.17
C ALA A 34 -15.17 6.99 5.09
N TYR A 35 -15.77 6.62 3.97
CA TYR A 35 -16.10 7.55 2.90
C TYR A 35 -17.10 8.62 3.33
N LYS A 36 -18.18 8.24 4.05
CA LYS A 36 -19.19 9.18 4.57
C LYS A 36 -18.59 10.27 5.46
N VAL A 37 -17.57 9.92 6.26
CA VAL A 37 -16.89 10.88 7.15
C VAL A 37 -15.63 11.47 6.54
N LYS A 38 -15.45 11.32 5.21
CA LYS A 38 -14.34 11.88 4.41
C LYS A 38 -12.94 11.41 4.85
N LYS A 39 -12.85 10.20 5.39
CA LYS A 39 -11.58 9.56 5.76
C LYS A 39 -11.06 8.69 4.60
N PHE A 40 -10.74 9.34 3.47
CA PHE A 40 -10.42 8.69 2.20
C PHE A 40 -9.16 7.79 2.26
N ALA A 41 -8.17 8.11 3.10
CA ALA A 41 -7.01 7.23 3.30
C ALA A 41 -7.42 5.81 3.70
N TYR A 42 -8.42 5.68 4.60
CA TYR A 42 -8.91 4.37 5.04
C TYR A 42 -9.74 3.63 3.97
N VAL A 43 -10.36 4.37 3.06
CA VAL A 43 -10.97 3.79 1.85
C VAL A 43 -9.89 3.25 0.94
N SER A 44 -8.81 4.01 0.76
CA SER A 44 -7.69 3.62 -0.09
C SER A 44 -6.95 2.39 0.43
N ASP A 45 -6.86 2.21 1.75
CA ASP A 45 -6.26 1.01 2.36
C ASP A 45 -6.96 -0.28 1.92
N VAL A 46 -8.27 -0.26 1.80
CA VAL A 46 -9.05 -1.42 1.32
C VAL A 46 -8.96 -1.55 -0.20
N CYS A 47 -9.03 -0.42 -0.91
CA CYS A 47 -8.98 -0.39 -2.36
C CYS A 47 -7.67 -1.00 -2.88
N ARG A 48 -6.49 -0.63 -2.31
CA ARG A 48 -5.19 -1.20 -2.71
C ARG A 48 -5.15 -2.71 -2.57
N LEU A 49 -5.69 -3.25 -1.47
CA LEU A 49 -5.72 -4.68 -1.21
C LEU A 49 -6.67 -5.43 -2.14
N LYS A 50 -7.85 -4.85 -2.39
CA LYS A 50 -8.82 -5.44 -3.32
C LYS A 50 -8.26 -5.49 -4.74
N ALA A 51 -7.62 -4.41 -5.17
CA ALA A 51 -7.00 -4.31 -6.48
C ALA A 51 -5.85 -5.33 -6.63
N LEU A 52 -4.94 -5.43 -5.65
CA LEU A 52 -3.87 -6.43 -5.66
C LEU A 52 -4.42 -7.86 -5.64
N TYR A 53 -5.46 -8.13 -4.85
CA TYR A 53 -6.06 -9.45 -4.80
C TYR A 53 -6.69 -9.85 -6.14
N ASP A 54 -7.42 -8.94 -6.79
CA ASP A 54 -8.14 -9.24 -8.03
C ASP A 54 -7.25 -9.28 -9.26
N TYR A 55 -6.19 -8.48 -9.30
CA TYR A 55 -5.39 -8.28 -10.49
C TYR A 55 -3.93 -8.71 -10.34
N GLY A 56 -3.40 -8.70 -9.12
CA GLY A 56 -1.97 -8.80 -8.88
C GLY A 56 -1.25 -7.52 -9.29
N GLY A 57 0.07 -7.55 -9.26
CA GLY A 57 0.93 -6.44 -9.68
C GLY A 57 1.63 -5.75 -8.53
N ILE A 58 2.03 -4.48 -8.74
CA ILE A 58 2.68 -3.66 -7.75
C ILE A 58 1.80 -2.45 -7.45
N TYR A 59 1.49 -2.25 -6.18
CA TYR A 59 0.85 -1.04 -5.69
C TYR A 59 1.91 -0.03 -5.28
N PHE A 60 1.68 1.23 -5.63
CA PHE A 60 2.44 2.38 -5.15
C PHE A 60 1.52 3.42 -4.54
N ASP A 61 1.89 3.97 -3.38
CA ASP A 61 1.32 5.25 -2.92
C ASP A 61 1.73 6.37 -3.88
N THR A 62 0.88 7.38 -4.03
CA THR A 62 1.06 8.45 -5.05
C THR A 62 2.30 9.33 -4.81
N ASP A 63 2.94 9.22 -3.67
CA ASP A 63 4.18 9.89 -3.28
C ASP A 63 5.41 8.96 -3.24
N ILE A 64 5.31 7.78 -3.85
CA ILE A 64 6.45 6.91 -4.14
C ILE A 64 7.14 7.36 -5.43
N GLU A 65 8.42 7.66 -5.35
CA GLU A 65 9.31 7.86 -6.49
C GLU A 65 10.06 6.57 -6.78
N VAL A 66 9.98 6.07 -8.00
CA VAL A 66 10.80 4.93 -8.46
C VAL A 66 12.11 5.46 -9.02
N VAL A 67 13.23 4.99 -8.49
CA VAL A 67 14.58 5.47 -8.82
C VAL A 67 15.45 4.41 -9.49
N ASN A 68 15.04 3.13 -9.45
CA ASN A 68 15.77 2.02 -10.07
C ASN A 68 14.79 0.89 -10.47
N SER A 69 15.30 -0.14 -11.23
CA SER A 69 14.49 -1.30 -11.64
C SER A 69 14.06 -2.16 -10.45
N PHE A 70 12.82 -2.66 -10.54
CA PHE A 70 12.24 -3.64 -9.62
C PHE A 70 12.46 -5.09 -10.06
N ASP A 71 13.12 -5.36 -11.21
CA ASP A 71 13.24 -6.70 -11.82
C ASP A 71 13.71 -7.78 -10.83
N LYS A 72 14.63 -7.42 -9.92
CA LYS A 72 15.14 -8.32 -8.89
C LYS A 72 14.04 -8.84 -7.96
N TYR A 73 13.03 -8.01 -7.67
CA TYR A 73 11.97 -8.29 -6.69
C TYR A 73 10.75 -8.94 -7.34
N LEU A 74 10.65 -8.92 -8.69
CA LEU A 74 9.56 -9.52 -9.44
C LEU A 74 9.63 -11.06 -9.51
N ASN A 75 10.73 -11.65 -9.04
CA ASN A 75 10.85 -13.10 -8.90
C ASN A 75 10.15 -13.64 -7.64
N ASP A 76 9.80 -12.77 -6.71
CA ASP A 76 9.04 -13.14 -5.52
C ASP A 76 7.54 -13.17 -5.84
N SER A 77 6.82 -14.17 -5.34
CA SER A 77 5.36 -14.23 -5.47
C SER A 77 4.66 -13.06 -4.78
N SER A 78 5.29 -12.50 -3.74
CA SER A 78 4.86 -11.26 -3.11
C SER A 78 5.96 -10.62 -2.27
N PHE A 79 5.94 -9.30 -2.17
CA PHE A 79 6.91 -8.55 -1.39
C PHE A 79 6.34 -7.28 -0.77
N VAL A 80 6.95 -6.87 0.32
CA VAL A 80 6.78 -5.60 1.03
C VAL A 80 8.12 -5.14 1.59
N GLY A 81 8.20 -3.93 2.13
CA GLY A 81 9.38 -3.47 2.85
C GLY A 81 9.02 -2.87 4.20
N TYR A 82 10.01 -2.69 5.06
CA TYR A 82 9.86 -1.88 6.25
C TYR A 82 9.65 -0.41 5.86
N GLU A 83 8.82 0.30 6.63
CA GLU A 83 8.61 1.75 6.51
C GLU A 83 9.34 2.51 7.61
N VAL A 84 9.43 1.91 8.78
CA VAL A 84 10.27 2.30 9.92
C VAL A 84 10.77 1.03 10.59
N GLU A 85 11.67 1.17 11.57
CA GLU A 85 12.44 0.07 12.14
C GLU A 85 11.63 -1.20 12.47
N ASP A 86 10.41 -1.07 13.02
CA ASP A 86 9.59 -2.21 13.44
C ASP A 86 8.23 -2.31 12.72
N LEU A 87 7.98 -1.47 11.71
CA LEU A 87 6.71 -1.45 11.02
C LEU A 87 6.87 -1.72 9.52
N ILE A 88 6.08 -2.67 9.03
CA ILE A 88 6.02 -3.00 7.62
C ILE A 88 5.16 -1.97 6.90
N GLY A 89 5.71 -1.39 5.84
CA GLY A 89 5.08 -0.38 5.03
C GLY A 89 4.02 -0.92 4.08
N THR A 90 3.10 -0.07 3.72
CA THR A 90 2.05 -0.36 2.75
C THR A 90 2.10 0.56 1.52
N GLY A 91 3.11 1.42 1.45
CA GLY A 91 3.31 2.34 0.32
C GLY A 91 3.79 1.64 -0.95
N VAL A 92 4.48 0.50 -0.80
CA VAL A 92 4.90 -0.39 -1.90
C VAL A 92 4.52 -1.82 -1.53
N ILE A 93 3.68 -2.45 -2.34
CA ILE A 93 3.26 -3.85 -2.16
C ILE A 93 3.28 -4.54 -3.53
N GLY A 94 4.08 -5.59 -3.67
CA GLY A 94 4.00 -6.49 -4.82
C GLY A 94 3.32 -7.79 -4.45
N ALA A 95 2.42 -8.30 -5.30
CA ALA A 95 1.78 -9.58 -5.07
C ALA A 95 1.24 -10.18 -6.37
N GLU A 96 1.30 -11.49 -6.47
CA GLU A 96 0.55 -12.23 -7.48
C GLU A 96 -0.96 -12.14 -7.25
N LYS A 97 -1.72 -12.31 -8.32
CA LYS A 97 -3.18 -12.35 -8.25
C LYS A 97 -3.63 -13.47 -7.30
N HIS A 98 -4.65 -13.17 -6.48
CA HIS A 98 -5.22 -14.09 -5.47
C HIS A 98 -4.25 -14.49 -4.34
N CYS A 99 -3.23 -13.69 -4.09
CA CYS A 99 -2.28 -13.90 -3.01
C CYS A 99 -2.99 -14.07 -1.65
N ALA A 100 -2.64 -15.13 -0.92
CA ALA A 100 -3.37 -15.55 0.29
C ALA A 100 -3.26 -14.54 1.43
N TRP A 101 -2.07 -13.97 1.69
CA TRP A 101 -1.92 -13.00 2.77
C TRP A 101 -2.59 -11.66 2.43
N ILE A 102 -2.66 -11.24 1.15
CA ILE A 102 -3.44 -10.08 0.71
C ILE A 102 -4.92 -10.27 1.05
N LYS A 103 -5.46 -11.49 0.78
CA LYS A 103 -6.83 -11.82 1.17
C LYS A 103 -7.04 -11.68 2.68
N ARG A 104 -6.14 -12.27 3.48
CA ARG A 104 -6.23 -12.18 4.95
C ARG A 104 -6.12 -10.75 5.44
N PHE A 105 -5.27 -9.94 4.81
CA PHE A 105 -5.15 -8.52 5.16
C PHE A 105 -6.44 -7.75 4.81
N LEU A 106 -7.02 -7.99 3.64
CA LEU A 106 -8.32 -7.44 3.25
C LEU A 106 -9.41 -7.83 4.26
N GLU A 107 -9.45 -9.10 4.69
CA GLU A 107 -10.40 -9.62 5.67
C GLU A 107 -10.33 -8.89 7.01
N THR A 108 -9.18 -8.36 7.43
CA THR A 108 -9.07 -7.55 8.65
C THR A 108 -9.86 -6.25 8.59
N TYR A 109 -10.10 -5.72 7.38
CA TYR A 109 -10.91 -4.53 7.17
C TYR A 109 -12.39 -4.87 6.98
N ILE A 110 -12.71 -5.84 6.11
CA ILE A 110 -14.11 -6.17 5.80
C ILE A 110 -14.87 -6.76 6.98
N ASN A 111 -14.16 -7.36 7.93
CA ASN A 111 -14.71 -7.89 9.18
C ASN A 111 -14.65 -6.87 10.34
N SER A 112 -14.37 -5.60 10.06
CA SER A 112 -14.34 -4.54 11.06
C SER A 112 -15.23 -3.37 10.67
N ASP A 113 -15.69 -2.61 11.69
CA ASP A 113 -16.39 -1.36 11.50
C ASP A 113 -15.39 -0.21 11.50
N PHE A 114 -15.60 0.80 10.65
CA PHE A 114 -14.84 2.04 10.72
C PHE A 114 -15.38 2.96 11.83
N ILE A 115 -16.71 3.02 11.96
CA ILE A 115 -17.38 3.72 13.06
C ILE A 115 -17.65 2.71 14.17
N MET A 116 -16.84 2.80 15.23
CA MET A 116 -16.97 1.95 16.41
C MET A 116 -18.10 2.39 17.34
N ASN A 117 -18.31 1.62 18.42
CA ASN A 117 -19.27 1.97 19.46
C ASN A 117 -19.03 3.40 19.97
N TYR A 118 -20.10 4.08 20.33
CA TYR A 118 -20.09 5.50 20.77
C TYR A 118 -19.59 6.50 19.71
N GLY A 119 -19.55 6.13 18.42
CA GLY A 119 -19.20 7.03 17.32
C GLY A 119 -17.70 7.30 17.15
N ALA A 120 -16.83 6.61 17.88
CA ALA A 120 -15.38 6.70 17.67
C ALA A 120 -14.99 6.09 16.33
N TYR A 121 -13.90 6.59 15.71
CA TYR A 121 -13.38 6.04 14.46
C TYR A 121 -12.25 5.05 14.72
N ASN A 122 -12.21 3.98 13.94
CA ASN A 122 -11.09 3.04 13.90
C ASN A 122 -9.95 3.65 13.08
N LEU A 123 -9.08 4.38 13.73
CA LEU A 123 -7.95 5.08 13.11
C LEU A 123 -6.63 4.27 13.22
N SER A 124 -6.71 2.96 13.38
CA SER A 124 -5.53 2.09 13.40
C SER A 124 -4.74 2.23 12.09
N PRO A 125 -3.44 2.59 12.12
CA PRO A 125 -2.63 2.68 10.92
C PRO A 125 -2.55 1.34 10.18
N ASN A 126 -2.55 1.38 8.86
CA ASN A 126 -2.43 0.19 8.02
C ASN A 126 -1.10 -0.56 8.24
N THR A 127 -0.01 0.15 8.50
CA THR A 127 1.31 -0.42 8.83
C THR A 127 1.27 -1.26 10.10
N VAL A 128 0.62 -0.76 11.16
CA VAL A 128 0.41 -1.51 12.42
C VAL A 128 -0.46 -2.74 12.16
N ARG A 129 -1.53 -2.57 11.41
CA ARG A 129 -2.45 -3.67 11.07
C ARG A 129 -1.75 -4.76 10.25
N LEU A 130 -0.93 -4.38 9.26
CA LEU A 130 -0.16 -5.32 8.45
C LEU A 130 0.91 -6.04 9.29
N THR A 131 1.70 -5.30 10.07
CA THR A 131 2.75 -5.87 10.92
C THR A 131 2.18 -6.90 11.90
N ASN A 132 1.05 -6.58 12.55
CA ASN A 132 0.37 -7.51 13.44
C ASN A 132 -0.15 -8.76 12.70
N LEU A 133 -0.72 -8.59 11.52
CA LEU A 133 -1.16 -9.73 10.72
C LEU A 133 0.03 -10.65 10.39
N LEU A 134 1.11 -10.11 9.84
CA LEU A 134 2.26 -10.91 9.41
C LEU A 134 2.95 -11.61 10.58
N SER A 135 2.89 -11.05 11.81
CA SER A 135 3.41 -11.72 13.00
C SER A 135 2.65 -13.00 13.35
N THR A 136 1.40 -13.14 12.90
CA THR A 136 0.54 -14.31 13.17
C THR A 136 0.57 -15.36 12.07
N LEU A 137 1.12 -15.03 10.89
CA LEU A 137 1.15 -15.95 9.76
C LEU A 137 2.33 -16.94 9.88
N PRO A 138 2.16 -18.19 9.41
CA PRO A 138 3.28 -19.09 9.16
C PRO A 138 4.28 -18.48 8.16
N ASP A 139 5.56 -18.79 8.30
CA ASP A 139 6.60 -18.18 7.45
C ASP A 139 6.39 -18.43 5.96
N ASN A 140 5.86 -19.59 5.57
CA ASN A 140 5.56 -19.92 4.17
C ASN A 140 4.38 -19.11 3.58
N ASP A 141 3.57 -18.48 4.43
CA ASP A 141 2.42 -17.67 4.03
C ASP A 141 2.75 -16.16 4.00
N LYS A 142 3.96 -15.78 4.43
CA LYS A 142 4.40 -14.39 4.48
C LYS A 142 4.96 -13.91 3.14
N PRO A 143 4.85 -12.61 2.81
CA PRO A 143 5.61 -12.03 1.71
C PRO A 143 7.12 -12.01 2.03
N CYS A 144 7.96 -11.83 1.00
CA CYS A 144 9.33 -11.39 1.21
C CYS A 144 9.31 -9.98 1.82
N VAL A 145 9.96 -9.79 2.96
CA VAL A 145 10.04 -8.49 3.65
C VAL A 145 11.44 -7.92 3.48
N TYR A 146 11.53 -6.77 2.83
CA TYR A 146 12.79 -6.12 2.50
C TYR A 146 13.17 -5.02 3.50
N PRO A 147 14.47 -4.74 3.65
CA PRO A 147 14.94 -3.64 4.47
C PRO A 147 14.37 -2.29 4.03
N LEU A 148 14.31 -1.36 4.98
CA LEU A 148 13.75 -0.01 4.82
C LEU A 148 14.32 0.75 3.62
N GLU A 149 15.64 0.68 3.41
CA GLU A 149 16.34 1.38 2.34
C GLU A 149 16.00 0.89 0.94
N VAL A 150 15.31 -0.26 0.81
CA VAL A 150 14.95 -0.80 -0.51
C VAL A 150 13.80 -0.01 -1.13
N PHE A 151 12.71 0.19 -0.36
CA PHE A 151 11.48 0.79 -0.88
C PHE A 151 11.13 2.16 -0.27
N CYS A 152 11.68 2.48 0.92
CA CYS A 152 11.32 3.66 1.70
C CYS A 152 12.54 4.48 2.13
N ALA A 153 13.50 4.71 1.21
CA ALA A 153 14.82 5.29 1.50
C ALA A 153 14.79 6.78 1.91
N MET A 154 13.83 7.17 2.77
CA MET A 154 13.71 8.52 3.33
C MET A 154 13.23 8.45 4.77
N ASN A 155 13.85 9.25 5.63
CA ASN A 155 13.37 9.41 7.00
C ASN A 155 12.07 10.23 7.03
N TRP A 156 11.00 9.65 7.51
CA TRP A 156 9.68 10.27 7.50
C TRP A 156 9.56 11.55 8.35
N ARG A 157 10.47 11.78 9.31
CA ARG A 157 10.48 12.98 10.18
C ARG A 157 11.36 14.08 9.62
N THR A 158 12.57 13.72 9.16
CA THR A 158 13.58 14.69 8.74
C THR A 158 13.56 14.93 7.23
N HIS A 159 12.88 14.07 6.46
CA HIS A 159 12.92 14.00 5.00
C HIS A 159 14.35 13.86 4.42
N GLN A 160 15.28 13.34 5.23
CA GLN A 160 16.61 13.03 4.77
C GLN A 160 16.61 11.67 4.05
N GLU A 161 17.13 11.65 2.83
CA GLU A 161 17.33 10.44 2.06
C GLU A 161 18.54 9.66 2.56
N PHE A 162 18.44 8.32 2.49
CA PHE A 162 19.53 7.39 2.84
C PHE A 162 19.62 6.25 1.80
N CYS A 163 19.63 6.63 0.52
CA CYS A 163 19.71 5.69 -0.60
C CYS A 163 20.98 4.84 -0.55
N THR A 164 20.82 3.57 -0.91
CA THR A 164 21.91 2.58 -1.08
C THR A 164 21.89 2.05 -2.52
N PRO A 165 22.88 1.27 -2.96
CA PRO A 165 22.81 0.59 -4.27
C PRO A 165 21.60 -0.36 -4.43
N GLN A 166 20.93 -0.74 -3.34
CA GLN A 166 19.76 -1.61 -3.35
C GLN A 166 18.44 -0.83 -3.42
N THR A 167 18.47 0.49 -3.24
CA THR A 167 17.28 1.34 -3.26
C THR A 167 16.65 1.36 -4.65
N VAL A 168 15.35 1.05 -4.72
CA VAL A 168 14.57 1.10 -5.96
C VAL A 168 13.45 2.10 -5.91
N SER A 169 13.03 2.52 -4.71
CA SER A 169 12.06 3.61 -4.55
C SER A 169 12.29 4.43 -3.29
N ILE A 170 11.74 5.62 -3.28
CA ILE A 170 11.78 6.59 -2.18
C ILE A 170 10.34 6.97 -1.82
N HIS A 171 9.98 6.88 -0.55
CA HIS A 171 8.68 7.34 -0.05
C HIS A 171 8.81 8.76 0.47
N HIS A 172 8.17 9.73 -0.18
CA HIS A 172 8.33 11.15 0.13
C HIS A 172 7.44 11.66 1.28
N TYR A 173 6.58 10.81 1.84
CA TYR A 173 5.73 11.12 3.01
C TYR A 173 4.97 12.45 2.91
N LYS A 174 4.40 12.76 1.73
CA LYS A 174 3.68 14.02 1.48
C LYS A 174 2.42 14.18 2.29
N ALA A 175 1.94 13.09 2.90
CA ALA A 175 0.78 13.06 3.78
C ALA A 175 -0.42 13.83 3.21
N SER A 176 -0.66 13.73 1.89
CA SER A 176 -1.72 14.45 1.15
C SER A 176 -3.11 14.17 1.72
N TRP A 177 -3.29 13.01 2.36
CA TRP A 177 -4.51 12.64 3.09
C TRP A 177 -4.87 13.59 4.25
N LYS A 178 -3.91 14.37 4.77
CA LYS A 178 -4.16 15.41 5.79
C LYS A 178 -4.86 16.63 5.21
N THR A 179 -4.80 16.85 3.90
CA THR A 179 -5.32 18.06 3.23
C THR A 179 -6.67 17.86 2.55
N ASN A 180 -7.38 16.76 2.79
CA ASN A 180 -8.65 16.40 2.14
C ASN A 180 -8.60 16.35 0.59
N LYS A 181 -7.43 16.23 -0.01
CA LYS A 181 -7.33 15.93 -1.44
C LYS A 181 -7.70 14.45 -1.63
N LYS A 182 -8.51 14.17 -2.64
CA LYS A 182 -8.79 12.81 -3.10
C LYS A 182 -7.50 12.28 -3.70
N ASP A 183 -6.88 11.32 -3.03
CA ASP A 183 -5.69 10.67 -3.55
C ASP A 183 -6.13 9.54 -4.46
N LEU A 184 -5.60 9.57 -5.68
CA LEU A 184 -5.77 8.53 -6.66
C LEU A 184 -4.81 7.38 -6.33
N LEU A 185 -5.33 6.17 -6.36
CA LEU A 185 -4.53 4.96 -6.15
C LEU A 185 -4.09 4.45 -7.51
N LEU A 186 -2.80 4.29 -7.68
CA LEU A 186 -2.21 3.78 -8.92
C LEU A 186 -1.58 2.42 -8.67
N ILE A 187 -1.85 1.49 -9.59
CA ILE A 187 -1.27 0.15 -9.57
C ILE A 187 -0.56 -0.09 -10.89
N ALA A 188 0.70 -0.47 -10.82
CA ALA A 188 1.40 -1.01 -11.97
C ALA A 188 1.13 -2.53 -12.01
N ARG A 189 0.55 -3.01 -13.10
CA ARG A 189 0.26 -4.43 -13.30
C ARG A 189 1.45 -5.12 -13.96
N ILE A 190 1.79 -6.29 -13.48
CA ILE A 190 2.74 -7.24 -14.11
C ILE A 190 2.02 -8.04 -15.19
#